data_4a77305939f83e03d64f63bf6827f3b9
#
_entry.id   4a77305939f83e03d64f63bf6827f3b9
#
_cell.length_a   1.000
_cell.length_b   1.000
_cell.length_c   1.000
_cell.angle_alpha   90.00
_cell.angle_beta   90.00
_cell.angle_gamma   90.00
#
_symmetry.space_group_name_H-M   'P 1'
#
loop_
_entity.id
_entity.type
_entity.pdbx_description
1 polymer ?
#
loop_
_entity_poly.entity_id
_entity_poly.type
_entity_poly.pdbx_seq_one_letter_code
_entity_poly.pdbx_strand_id
1 'polypeptide(L)'
;MKAQLLQMTTPDGPFTILAQDGVVLSSGWTDNPGELTGQIHPSLRPGTLEPVTGLGDISSAVEAFYAGDPAPVMNVPVRQVSGPFRVHAWDVLRLVQPGQPVTYARYAELAGNPRAVRAAASACAYNAAALFVPCHRVIRTDGSLGGFRWGLPVKRSLLAREAG
;
A
#
# COMPACT_ATOMS: atom_id res chain seq x y z
N MET A 1 11.51 15.99 -12.82
CA MET A 1 11.05 14.61 -12.87
C MET A 1 9.53 14.60 -12.90
N LYS A 2 8.96 13.80 -13.77
CA LYS A 2 7.52 13.77 -14.04
C LYS A 2 6.96 12.40 -13.67
N ALA A 3 5.82 12.38 -12.97
CA ALA A 3 5.08 11.15 -12.69
C ALA A 3 3.68 11.23 -13.30
N GLN A 4 3.10 10.07 -13.58
CA GLN A 4 1.73 9.97 -14.06
C GLN A 4 0.79 9.90 -12.87
N LEU A 5 -0.37 10.56 -13.00
CA LEU A 5 -1.41 10.60 -12.00
C LEU A 5 -2.68 9.95 -12.56
N LEU A 6 -3.15 8.90 -11.91
CA LEU A 6 -4.43 8.28 -12.24
C LEU A 6 -5.37 8.37 -11.03
N GLN A 7 -6.60 8.78 -11.27
CA GLN A 7 -7.65 8.76 -10.27
C GLN A 7 -8.72 7.77 -10.72
N MET A 8 -9.02 6.79 -9.88
CA MET A 8 -10.00 5.74 -10.14
C MET A 8 -11.13 5.83 -9.12
N THR A 9 -12.31 5.39 -9.51
CA THR A 9 -13.42 5.19 -8.58
C THR A 9 -13.47 3.72 -8.18
N THR A 10 -13.52 3.46 -6.87
CA THR A 10 -13.63 2.11 -6.33
C THR A 10 -14.81 2.02 -5.36
N PRO A 11 -15.26 0.81 -4.97
CA PRO A 11 -16.27 0.65 -3.92
C PRO A 11 -15.90 1.29 -2.58
N ASP A 12 -14.59 1.53 -2.35
CA ASP A 12 -14.10 2.18 -1.13
C ASP A 12 -13.85 3.70 -1.33
N GLY A 13 -14.30 4.27 -2.44
CA GLY A 13 -14.15 5.68 -2.77
C GLY A 13 -13.06 5.93 -3.81
N PRO A 14 -12.71 7.20 -4.04
CA PRO A 14 -11.66 7.53 -5.01
C PRO A 14 -10.32 6.94 -4.59
N PHE A 15 -9.60 6.40 -5.55
CA PHE A 15 -8.27 5.82 -5.36
C PHE A 15 -7.32 6.48 -6.35
N THR A 16 -6.27 7.12 -5.85
CA THR A 16 -5.30 7.84 -6.67
C THR A 16 -3.96 7.09 -6.66
N ILE A 17 -3.33 7.03 -7.82
CA ILE A 17 -2.02 6.37 -8.01
C ILE A 17 -1.07 7.38 -8.66
N LEU A 18 0.13 7.49 -8.10
CA LEU A 18 1.25 8.17 -8.72
C LEU A 18 2.27 7.13 -9.16
N ALA A 19 2.60 7.12 -10.45
CA ALA A 19 3.51 6.13 -11.01
C ALA A 19 4.49 6.77 -11.99
N GLN A 20 5.64 6.14 -12.17
CA GLN A 20 6.66 6.58 -13.12
C GLN A 20 7.27 5.34 -13.77
N ASP A 21 7.26 5.31 -15.10
CA ASP A 21 7.85 4.21 -15.89
C ASP A 21 7.35 2.82 -15.47
N GLY A 22 6.04 2.70 -15.20
CA GLY A 22 5.44 1.43 -14.79
C GLY A 22 5.67 1.03 -13.35
N VAL A 23 6.20 1.94 -12.52
CA VAL A 23 6.50 1.69 -11.10
C VAL A 23 5.65 2.62 -10.23
N VAL A 24 4.95 2.07 -9.25
CA VAL A 24 4.14 2.85 -8.30
C VAL A 24 5.06 3.56 -7.31
N LEU A 25 4.87 4.85 -7.16
CA LEU A 25 5.54 5.67 -6.16
C LEU A 25 4.66 5.91 -4.94
N SER A 26 3.37 6.07 -5.14
CA SER A 26 2.42 6.33 -4.06
C SER A 26 1.00 6.00 -4.51
N SER A 27 0.17 5.60 -3.58
CA SER A 27 -1.24 5.28 -3.84
C SER A 27 -2.06 5.32 -2.55
N GLY A 28 -3.35 5.61 -2.68
CA GLY A 28 -4.25 5.62 -1.53
C GLY A 28 -5.65 6.09 -1.88
N TRP A 29 -6.55 5.91 -0.93
CA TRP A 29 -7.98 6.26 -1.08
C TRP A 29 -8.18 7.73 -0.78
N THR A 30 -7.84 8.55 -1.75
CA THR A 30 -8.00 10.01 -1.71
C THR A 30 -8.19 10.53 -3.14
N ASP A 31 -8.83 11.68 -3.27
CA ASP A 31 -8.89 12.43 -4.52
C ASP A 31 -7.90 13.61 -4.54
N ASN A 32 -7.11 13.75 -3.46
CA ASN A 32 -6.12 14.83 -3.33
C ASN A 32 -4.71 14.30 -3.57
N PRO A 33 -4.12 14.54 -4.76
CA PRO A 33 -2.77 14.07 -5.07
C PRO A 33 -1.69 14.58 -4.12
N GLY A 34 -1.92 15.75 -3.49
CA GLY A 34 -0.98 16.31 -2.51
C GLY A 34 -0.77 15.42 -1.30
N GLU A 35 -1.80 14.68 -0.89
CA GLU A 35 -1.67 13.71 0.21
C GLU A 35 -0.73 12.57 -0.14
N LEU A 36 -0.64 12.21 -1.42
CA LEU A 36 0.24 11.15 -1.90
C LEU A 36 1.66 11.66 -2.11
N THR A 37 1.82 12.82 -2.71
CA THR A 37 3.14 13.41 -2.96
C THR A 37 3.92 13.57 -1.66
N GLY A 38 3.24 13.99 -0.60
CA GLY A 38 3.85 14.18 0.72
C GLY A 38 4.40 12.91 1.35
N GLN A 39 3.92 11.74 0.95
CA GLN A 39 4.39 10.45 1.45
C GLN A 39 5.60 9.91 0.70
N ILE A 40 5.85 10.41 -0.50
CA ILE A 40 6.99 9.97 -1.30
C ILE A 40 8.27 10.55 -0.68
N HIS A 41 9.30 9.71 -0.55
CA HIS A 41 10.60 10.18 -0.07
C HIS A 41 11.09 11.32 -0.98
N PRO A 42 11.68 12.40 -0.42
CA PRO A 42 12.10 13.56 -1.21
C PRO A 42 12.97 13.22 -2.43
N SER A 43 13.80 12.18 -2.34
CA SER A 43 14.65 11.74 -3.45
C SER A 43 13.88 11.19 -4.65
N LEU A 44 12.62 10.76 -4.45
CA LEU A 44 11.76 10.20 -5.49
C LEU A 44 10.58 11.12 -5.83
N ARG A 45 10.43 12.22 -5.12
CA ARG A 45 9.27 13.09 -5.24
C ARG A 45 9.24 13.76 -6.61
N PRO A 46 8.17 13.57 -7.40
CA PRO A 46 8.07 14.20 -8.71
C PRO A 46 7.82 15.70 -8.58
N GLY A 47 8.40 16.47 -9.52
CA GLY A 47 8.14 17.89 -9.61
C GLY A 47 6.88 18.22 -10.41
N THR A 48 6.42 17.29 -11.25
CA THR A 48 5.27 17.48 -12.12
C THR A 48 4.43 16.22 -12.14
N LEU A 49 3.10 16.37 -12.13
CA LEU A 49 2.14 15.27 -12.27
C LEU A 49 1.39 15.42 -13.59
N GLU A 50 1.35 14.33 -14.37
CA GLU A 50 0.61 14.28 -15.63
C GLU A 50 -0.63 13.41 -15.46
N PRO A 51 -1.84 14.00 -15.51
CA PRO A 51 -3.06 13.20 -15.47
C PRO A 51 -3.14 12.25 -16.66
N VAL A 52 -3.50 11.00 -16.37
CA VAL A 52 -3.71 9.97 -17.38
C VAL A 52 -5.04 9.26 -17.14
N THR A 53 -5.54 8.56 -18.17
CA THR A 53 -6.81 7.83 -18.10
C THR A 53 -6.62 6.36 -17.76
N GLY A 54 -5.41 5.87 -17.73
CA GLY A 54 -5.07 4.49 -17.37
C GLY A 54 -3.58 4.34 -17.15
N LEU A 55 -3.20 3.29 -16.44
CA LEU A 55 -1.81 2.94 -16.14
C LEU A 55 -1.50 1.48 -16.51
N GLY A 56 -2.18 0.96 -17.54
CA GLY A 56 -1.92 -0.40 -18.03
C GLY A 56 -2.09 -1.45 -16.93
N ASP A 57 -1.06 -2.26 -16.70
CA ASP A 57 -1.10 -3.35 -15.72
C ASP A 57 -1.35 -2.86 -14.29
N ILE A 58 -0.95 -1.65 -13.96
CA ILE A 58 -1.16 -1.08 -12.62
C ILE A 58 -2.66 -0.88 -12.37
N SER A 59 -3.34 -0.18 -13.26
CA SER A 59 -4.78 0.05 -13.11
C SER A 59 -5.58 -1.24 -13.27
N SER A 60 -5.19 -2.13 -14.18
CA SER A 60 -5.83 -3.44 -14.33
C SER A 60 -5.72 -4.28 -13.07
N ALA A 61 -4.61 -4.20 -12.35
CA ALA A 61 -4.41 -4.92 -11.09
C ALA A 61 -5.39 -4.43 -10.01
N VAL A 62 -5.63 -3.13 -9.91
CA VAL A 62 -6.60 -2.58 -8.96
C VAL A 62 -8.01 -3.03 -9.31
N GLU A 63 -8.37 -3.00 -10.60
CA GLU A 63 -9.67 -3.48 -11.06
C GLU A 63 -9.85 -4.96 -10.73
N ALA A 64 -8.82 -5.78 -10.96
CA ALA A 64 -8.84 -7.20 -10.62
C ALA A 64 -9.04 -7.44 -9.13
N PHE A 65 -8.38 -6.66 -8.29
CA PHE A 65 -8.55 -6.74 -6.83
C PHE A 65 -10.01 -6.55 -6.44
N TYR A 66 -10.65 -5.51 -6.96
CA TYR A 66 -12.05 -5.24 -6.65
C TYR A 66 -13.03 -6.19 -7.34
N ALA A 67 -12.57 -6.94 -8.33
CA ALA A 67 -13.35 -8.01 -8.96
C ALA A 67 -13.17 -9.37 -8.24
N GLY A 68 -12.37 -9.42 -7.17
CA GLY A 68 -12.19 -10.62 -6.36
C GLY A 68 -10.86 -11.36 -6.57
N ASP A 69 -9.96 -10.82 -7.39
CA ASP A 69 -8.64 -11.40 -7.63
C ASP A 69 -7.53 -10.50 -7.06
N PRO A 70 -7.03 -10.81 -5.85
CA PRO A 70 -6.01 -9.98 -5.20
C PRO A 70 -4.59 -10.25 -5.70
N ALA A 71 -4.36 -11.23 -6.56
CA ALA A 71 -3.01 -11.61 -6.97
C ALA A 71 -2.28 -10.56 -7.80
N PRO A 72 -2.89 -9.92 -8.83
CA PRO A 72 -2.16 -8.98 -9.68
C PRO A 72 -1.54 -7.78 -8.96
N VAL A 73 -2.18 -7.25 -7.91
CA VAL A 73 -1.62 -6.10 -7.16
C VAL A 73 -0.29 -6.45 -6.50
N MET A 74 -0.05 -7.72 -6.17
CA MET A 74 1.20 -8.16 -5.55
C MET A 74 2.37 -8.20 -6.53
N ASN A 75 2.09 -8.17 -7.83
CA ASN A 75 3.11 -8.24 -8.88
C ASN A 75 3.44 -6.86 -9.47
N VAL A 76 2.76 -5.81 -9.06
CA VAL A 76 3.03 -4.45 -9.53
C VAL A 76 4.33 -3.94 -8.92
N PRO A 77 5.28 -3.43 -9.73
CA PRO A 77 6.50 -2.86 -9.18
C PRO A 77 6.22 -1.60 -8.34
N VAL A 78 6.89 -1.50 -7.20
CA VAL A 78 6.77 -0.36 -6.28
C VAL A 78 8.17 0.14 -5.93
N ARG A 79 8.35 1.44 -5.84
CA ARG A 79 9.60 2.04 -5.39
C ARG A 79 9.37 2.93 -4.19
N GLN A 80 10.01 2.60 -3.08
CA GLN A 80 10.07 3.41 -1.87
C GLN A 80 11.49 3.43 -1.33
N VAL A 81 11.88 4.55 -0.73
CA VAL A 81 13.21 4.73 -0.14
C VAL A 81 13.05 4.98 1.35
N SER A 82 13.82 4.27 2.17
CA SER A 82 13.89 4.44 3.62
C SER A 82 15.14 3.74 4.16
N GLY A 83 15.30 3.67 5.47
CA GLY A 83 16.35 2.89 6.11
C GLY A 83 16.21 1.38 5.83
N PRO A 84 17.29 0.60 6.03
CA PRO A 84 17.32 -0.81 5.62
C PRO A 84 16.23 -1.68 6.26
N PHE A 85 15.93 -1.49 7.54
CA PHE A 85 14.90 -2.30 8.21
C PHE A 85 13.53 -2.05 7.59
N ARG A 86 13.17 -0.79 7.36
CA ARG A 86 11.85 -0.44 6.82
C ARG A 86 11.68 -0.92 5.39
N VAL A 87 12.70 -0.80 4.56
CA VAL A 87 12.67 -1.32 3.18
C VAL A 87 12.47 -2.83 3.20
N HIS A 88 13.22 -3.54 4.04
CA HIS A 88 13.05 -4.99 4.20
C HIS A 88 11.66 -5.35 4.73
N ALA A 89 11.15 -4.60 5.70
CA ALA A 89 9.81 -4.82 6.24
C ALA A 89 8.72 -4.65 5.17
N TRP A 90 8.86 -3.69 4.25
CA TRP A 90 7.94 -3.56 3.12
C TRP A 90 8.01 -4.75 2.17
N ASP A 91 9.22 -5.28 1.89
CA ASP A 91 9.38 -6.47 1.06
C ASP A 91 8.70 -7.69 1.70
N VAL A 92 8.90 -7.87 3.01
CA VAL A 92 8.25 -8.95 3.77
C VAL A 92 6.74 -8.80 3.75
N LEU A 93 6.23 -7.57 3.85
CA LEU A 93 4.79 -7.29 3.84
C LEU A 93 4.14 -7.77 2.55
N ARG A 94 4.84 -7.65 1.43
CA ARG A 94 4.33 -8.14 0.14
C ARG A 94 4.24 -9.67 0.05
N LEU A 95 4.82 -10.39 0.99
CA LEU A 95 4.72 -11.85 1.08
C LEU A 95 3.55 -12.31 1.94
N VAL A 96 2.93 -11.40 2.70
CA VAL A 96 1.75 -11.73 3.49
C VAL A 96 0.56 -11.95 2.55
N GLN A 97 -0.03 -13.14 2.63
CA GLN A 97 -1.06 -13.56 1.69
C GLN A 97 -2.43 -12.94 2.00
N PRO A 98 -3.25 -12.66 0.97
CA PRO A 98 -4.62 -12.21 1.19
C PRO A 98 -5.42 -13.27 1.94
N GLY A 99 -6.28 -12.84 2.85
CA GLY A 99 -7.07 -13.74 3.69
C GLY A 99 -6.32 -14.34 4.87
N GLN A 100 -5.03 -14.02 5.01
CA GLN A 100 -4.18 -14.52 6.10
C GLN A 100 -3.47 -13.35 6.81
N PRO A 101 -4.21 -12.42 7.43
CA PRO A 101 -3.60 -11.28 8.09
C PRO A 101 -2.70 -11.73 9.24
N VAL A 102 -1.66 -10.95 9.51
CA VAL A 102 -0.71 -11.21 10.59
C VAL A 102 -0.80 -10.12 11.64
N THR A 103 -0.39 -10.45 12.87
CA THR A 103 -0.30 -9.44 13.94
C THR A 103 0.96 -8.60 13.77
N TYR A 104 0.99 -7.42 14.39
CA TYR A 104 2.21 -6.58 14.39
C TYR A 104 3.39 -7.34 15.00
N ALA A 105 3.16 -8.16 16.03
CA ALA A 105 4.22 -8.99 16.62
C ALA A 105 4.74 -10.02 15.63
N ARG A 106 3.87 -10.71 14.92
CA ARG A 106 4.26 -11.68 13.90
C ARG A 106 4.97 -11.01 12.72
N TYR A 107 4.49 -9.84 12.31
CA TYR A 107 5.13 -9.06 11.25
C TYR A 107 6.58 -8.69 11.64
N ALA A 108 6.80 -8.25 12.89
CA ALA A 108 8.14 -7.95 13.38
C ALA A 108 9.06 -9.17 13.31
N GLU A 109 8.56 -10.35 13.69
CA GLU A 109 9.31 -11.61 13.56
C GLU A 109 9.67 -11.89 12.10
N LEU A 110 8.71 -11.79 11.20
CA LEU A 110 8.91 -12.04 9.77
C LEU A 110 9.91 -11.05 9.17
N ALA A 111 9.94 -9.83 9.67
CA ALA A 111 10.91 -8.81 9.25
C ALA A 111 12.31 -9.01 9.86
N GLY A 112 12.48 -10.06 10.68
CA GLY A 112 13.77 -10.46 11.20
C GLY A 112 14.12 -9.92 12.58
N ASN A 113 13.22 -9.20 13.26
CA ASN A 113 13.47 -8.68 14.60
C ASN A 113 12.19 -8.68 15.44
N PRO A 114 11.95 -9.75 16.25
CA PRO A 114 10.75 -9.85 17.09
C PRO A 114 10.57 -8.71 18.09
N ARG A 115 11.66 -8.03 18.46
CA ARG A 115 11.62 -6.90 19.41
C ARG A 115 11.26 -5.59 18.73
N ALA A 116 11.29 -5.52 17.41
CA ALA A 116 11.08 -4.29 16.65
C ALA A 116 9.61 -4.08 16.27
N VAL A 117 8.67 -4.36 17.18
CA VAL A 117 7.23 -4.23 16.91
C VAL A 117 6.86 -2.79 16.55
N ARG A 118 7.43 -1.80 17.25
CA ARG A 118 7.18 -0.39 16.93
C ARG A 118 7.73 0.01 15.57
N ALA A 119 8.92 -0.47 15.21
CA ALA A 119 9.53 -0.19 13.92
C ALA A 119 8.72 -0.86 12.79
N ALA A 120 8.20 -2.06 13.01
CA ALA A 120 7.32 -2.74 12.06
C ALA A 120 6.00 -1.98 11.88
N ALA A 121 5.39 -1.52 12.98
CA ALA A 121 4.20 -0.68 12.93
C ALA A 121 4.47 0.63 12.18
N SER A 122 5.65 1.22 12.39
CA SER A 122 6.09 2.42 11.68
C SER A 122 6.22 2.17 10.17
N ALA A 123 6.69 0.99 9.76
CA ALA A 123 6.75 0.62 8.34
C ALA A 123 5.35 0.64 7.71
N CYS A 124 4.32 0.17 8.43
CA CYS A 124 2.93 0.27 7.96
C CYS A 124 2.49 1.73 7.86
N ALA A 125 2.78 2.55 8.88
CA ALA A 125 2.36 3.94 8.92
C ALA A 125 3.01 4.80 7.82
N TYR A 126 4.25 4.50 7.45
CA TYR A 126 5.00 5.23 6.43
C TYR A 126 4.96 4.58 5.04
N ASN A 127 4.14 3.56 4.86
CA ASN A 127 3.94 2.95 3.55
C ASN A 127 3.20 3.93 2.62
N ALA A 128 3.86 4.37 1.56
CA ALA A 128 3.28 5.28 0.58
C ALA A 128 2.44 4.58 -0.49
N ALA A 129 2.57 3.26 -0.64
CA ALA A 129 1.97 2.50 -1.75
C ALA A 129 0.87 1.55 -1.24
N ALA A 130 -0.17 2.10 -0.61
CA ALA A 130 -1.29 1.32 -0.10
C ALA A 130 -1.91 0.44 -1.18
N LEU A 131 -2.40 -0.71 -0.80
CA LEU A 131 -2.90 -1.81 -1.60
C LEU A 131 -1.76 -2.63 -2.25
N PHE A 132 -0.83 -2.01 -2.95
CA PHE A 132 0.30 -2.71 -3.60
C PHE A 132 1.30 -3.23 -2.57
N VAL A 133 1.52 -2.48 -1.50
CA VAL A 133 2.23 -2.96 -0.30
C VAL A 133 1.16 -3.10 0.78
N PRO A 134 0.76 -4.34 1.12
CA PRO A 134 -0.52 -4.57 1.81
C PRO A 134 -0.45 -4.37 3.32
N CYS A 135 -0.20 -3.15 3.77
CA CYS A 135 -0.17 -2.82 5.20
C CYS A 135 -1.52 -3.04 5.90
N HIS A 136 -2.62 -3.13 5.14
CA HIS A 136 -3.93 -3.48 5.68
C HIS A 136 -4.00 -4.91 6.23
N ARG A 137 -3.05 -5.78 5.87
CA ARG A 137 -2.98 -7.17 6.34
C ARG A 137 -2.27 -7.35 7.68
N VAL A 138 -1.92 -6.24 8.33
CA VAL A 138 -1.31 -6.27 9.67
C VAL A 138 -2.33 -5.74 10.68
N ILE A 139 -2.61 -6.53 11.71
CA ILE A 139 -3.63 -6.23 12.73
C ILE A 139 -3.03 -6.33 14.12
N ARG A 140 -3.75 -5.87 15.14
CA ARG A 140 -3.30 -5.98 16.53
C ARG A 140 -3.39 -7.41 17.04
N THR A 141 -2.60 -7.74 18.06
CA THR A 141 -2.57 -9.06 18.69
C THR A 141 -3.91 -9.46 19.29
N ASP A 142 -4.72 -8.50 19.76
CA ASP A 142 -6.06 -8.76 20.29
C ASP A 142 -7.13 -8.97 19.20
N GLY A 143 -6.74 -8.94 17.93
CA GLY A 143 -7.63 -9.12 16.79
C GLY A 143 -8.30 -7.84 16.29
N SER A 144 -8.14 -6.71 16.98
CA SER A 144 -8.63 -5.43 16.48
C SER A 144 -7.78 -4.95 15.30
N LEU A 145 -8.34 -4.04 14.46
CA LEU A 145 -7.71 -3.68 13.19
C LEU A 145 -6.40 -2.91 13.32
N GLY A 146 -6.23 -2.13 14.39
CA GLY A 146 -5.14 -1.17 14.45
C GLY A 146 -5.41 0.05 13.57
N GLY A 147 -4.39 0.87 13.34
CA GLY A 147 -4.52 2.06 12.54
C GLY A 147 -4.52 1.79 11.03
N PHE A 148 -5.04 2.76 10.28
CA PHE A 148 -4.91 2.79 8.82
C PHE A 148 -5.07 4.24 8.36
N ARG A 149 -4.12 4.71 7.54
CA ARG A 149 -4.12 6.11 7.08
C ARG A 149 -5.43 6.50 6.39
N TRP A 150 -5.99 5.58 5.61
CA TRP A 150 -7.16 5.85 4.77
C TRP A 150 -8.48 5.52 5.47
N GLY A 151 -8.42 5.20 6.75
CA GLY A 151 -9.58 4.97 7.59
C GLY A 151 -9.88 3.49 7.84
N LEU A 152 -10.38 3.21 9.03
CA LEU A 152 -10.71 1.83 9.41
C LEU A 152 -11.81 1.20 8.55
N PRO A 153 -12.82 1.95 8.06
CA PRO A 153 -13.80 1.37 7.14
C PRO A 153 -13.17 0.78 5.88
N VAL A 154 -12.16 1.46 5.31
CA VAL A 154 -11.45 0.93 4.14
C VAL A 154 -10.68 -0.32 4.52
N LYS A 155 -9.92 -0.29 5.61
CA LYS A 155 -9.16 -1.46 6.08
C LYS A 155 -10.08 -2.68 6.29
N ARG A 156 -11.21 -2.48 6.94
CA ARG A 156 -12.20 -3.53 7.17
C ARG A 156 -12.73 -4.09 5.85
N SER A 157 -13.04 -3.22 4.90
CA SER A 157 -13.52 -3.61 3.57
C SER A 157 -12.49 -4.47 2.84
N LEU A 158 -11.22 -4.05 2.83
CA LEU A 158 -10.14 -4.79 2.16
C LEU A 158 -9.97 -6.18 2.77
N LEU A 159 -9.93 -6.28 4.09
CA LEU A 159 -9.80 -7.57 4.78
C LEU A 159 -10.99 -8.48 4.50
N ALA A 160 -12.20 -7.94 4.49
CA ALA A 160 -13.41 -8.72 4.19
C ALA A 160 -13.40 -9.24 2.75
N ARG A 161 -12.95 -8.43 1.79
CA ARG A 161 -12.83 -8.85 0.39
C ARG A 161 -11.83 -9.99 0.23
N GLU A 162 -10.74 -9.95 0.98
CA GLU A 162 -9.69 -10.97 0.91
C GLU A 162 -10.07 -12.26 1.63
N ALA A 163 -10.96 -12.21 2.63
CA ALA A 163 -11.41 -13.37 3.39
C ALA A 163 -12.45 -14.20 2.64
N GLY A 164 -13.15 -13.61 1.75
CA GLY A 164 -14.22 -14.24 0.99
C GLY A 164 -13.84 -14.49 -0.43
#